data_bc1df0b0d0d9e38d1d94372bb40297be
#
_entry.id   bc1df0b0d0d9e38d1d94372bb40297be
#
_cell.length_a   1.000
_cell.length_b   1.000
_cell.length_c   1.000
_cell.angle_alpha   90.00
_cell.angle_beta   90.00
_cell.angle_gamma   90.00
#
_symmetry.space_group_name_H-M   'P 1'
#
loop_
_entity.id
_entity.type
_entity.pdbx_description
1 polymer ?
#
loop_
_entity_poly.entity_id
_entity_poly.type
_entity_poly.pdbx_seq_one_letter_code
_entity_poly.pdbx_strand_id
1 'polypeptide(L)'
;MGVFFFYGGNMPKLILRCNYLKNAPPSHLENFVTYIGTRDGVEKVESTAAHLPPTARQEDLIQDILCKIPDAGRMHEYYDYLQRPTRENASEFITQALENNLDIIAKKKNYMDYLANRPGVEKTGTHGLFSNEGESIVLSRVADEVANHTGVVWTNVISLRREDAERLGYDSAAQWQALLRSRVELLCENYKIDSRNLKWYAAFHNESHHPHVHLVVYSTKLSEGYLTKKGIEAMRSAYAHDIFRQEFMSIYEKKTKQREALKEQADKSLLFLMRQIQHGVCHNEKIAGQMKLLSERLDRTGGKKVYGYLKADVKAVVNGIVDELAGEEPVAACYRAWLESKNEILRYYK
;
A
#
# COMPACT_ATOMS: atom_id res chain seq x y z
N MET A 1 -3.99 -5.60 21.44
CA MET A 1 -5.32 -6.07 21.00
C MET A 1 -6.05 -4.88 20.41
N GLY A 2 -6.06 -4.74 19.11
CA GLY A 2 -6.81 -3.72 18.39
C GLY A 2 -7.65 -4.42 17.34
N VAL A 3 -8.91 -4.66 17.67
CA VAL A 3 -9.89 -5.21 16.74
C VAL A 3 -10.20 -4.13 15.72
N PHE A 4 -9.70 -4.27 14.51
CA PHE A 4 -10.15 -3.47 13.37
C PHE A 4 -11.51 -4.02 12.92
N PHE A 5 -12.59 -3.34 13.31
CA PHE A 5 -13.89 -3.52 12.69
C PHE A 5 -13.82 -3.03 11.24
N PHE A 6 -13.87 -3.96 10.31
CA PHE A 6 -14.13 -3.65 8.90
C PHE A 6 -15.61 -3.26 8.76
N TYR A 7 -15.93 -1.99 8.84
CA TYR A 7 -17.12 -1.43 8.20
C TYR A 7 -16.90 -1.48 6.69
N GLY A 8 -17.89 -1.95 5.93
CA GLY A 8 -17.91 -2.19 4.49
C GLY A 8 -17.32 -1.10 3.59
N GLY A 9 -16.01 -0.86 3.73
CA GLY A 9 -15.21 0.01 2.90
C GLY A 9 -14.44 -0.84 1.90
N ASN A 10 -14.45 -0.43 0.65
CA ASN A 10 -13.62 -1.02 -0.39
C ASN A 10 -12.20 -1.24 0.12
N MET A 11 -11.71 -2.49 0.03
CA MET A 11 -10.30 -2.82 0.31
C MET A 11 -9.39 -1.94 -0.56
N PRO A 12 -8.21 -1.53 -0.05
CA PRO A 12 -7.27 -0.75 -0.85
C PRO A 12 -6.92 -1.49 -2.14
N LYS A 13 -6.74 -0.75 -3.23
CA LYS A 13 -6.38 -1.34 -4.54
C LYS A 13 -4.96 -1.88 -4.54
N LEU A 14 -4.05 -1.25 -3.78
CA LEU A 14 -2.67 -1.69 -3.58
C LEU A 14 -2.46 -2.08 -2.13
N ILE A 15 -1.93 -3.28 -1.93
CA ILE A 15 -1.48 -3.77 -0.64
C ILE A 15 0.06 -3.82 -0.65
N LEU A 16 0.68 -3.22 0.36
CA LEU A 16 2.11 -3.38 0.66
C LEU A 16 2.22 -3.91 2.09
N ARG A 17 2.76 -5.11 2.25
CA ARG A 17 3.11 -5.71 3.54
C ARG A 17 4.63 -5.79 3.65
N CYS A 18 5.15 -5.39 4.81
CA CYS A 18 6.59 -5.44 5.09
C CYS A 18 6.81 -6.19 6.40
N ASN A 19 7.54 -7.28 6.31
CA ASN A 19 7.99 -8.07 7.46
C ASN A 19 9.52 -8.08 7.48
N TYR A 20 10.14 -8.45 8.59
CA TYR A 20 11.58 -8.60 8.66
C TYR A 20 11.96 -9.88 9.38
N LEU A 21 13.06 -10.47 8.96
CA LEU A 21 13.70 -11.61 9.58
C LEU A 21 15.01 -11.13 10.21
N LYS A 22 15.15 -11.35 11.51
CA LYS A 22 16.37 -11.03 12.25
C LYS A 22 16.76 -12.26 13.04
N ASN A 23 18.02 -12.65 12.94
CA ASN A 23 18.56 -13.85 13.58
C ASN A 23 17.78 -15.14 13.17
N ALA A 24 17.23 -15.17 11.96
CA ALA A 24 16.60 -16.38 11.43
C ALA A 24 17.69 -17.44 11.16
N PRO A 25 17.42 -18.75 11.36
CA PRO A 25 18.35 -19.80 10.97
C PRO A 25 18.72 -19.67 9.47
N PRO A 26 19.98 -19.90 9.08
CA PRO A 26 20.41 -19.81 7.66
C PRO A 26 19.52 -20.62 6.72
N SER A 27 19.15 -21.83 7.10
CA SER A 27 18.22 -22.69 6.33
C SER A 27 16.84 -22.07 6.11
N HIS A 28 16.39 -21.18 7.02
CA HIS A 28 15.12 -20.47 6.88
C HIS A 28 15.18 -19.43 5.75
N LEU A 29 16.24 -18.64 5.73
CA LEU A 29 16.46 -17.60 4.73
C LEU A 29 16.70 -18.19 3.34
N GLU A 30 17.53 -19.26 3.26
CA GLU A 30 17.79 -20.01 2.04
C GLU A 30 16.48 -20.55 1.43
N ASN A 31 15.69 -21.25 2.25
CA ASN A 31 14.44 -21.81 1.82
C ASN A 31 13.42 -20.76 1.40
N PHE A 32 13.37 -19.61 2.09
CA PHE A 32 12.50 -18.51 1.72
C PHE A 32 12.84 -17.98 0.32
N VAL A 33 14.12 -17.71 0.03
CA VAL A 33 14.56 -17.22 -1.29
C VAL A 33 14.28 -18.27 -2.38
N THR A 34 14.60 -19.52 -2.12
CA THR A 34 14.31 -20.62 -3.05
C THR A 34 12.81 -20.73 -3.30
N TYR A 35 12.00 -20.64 -2.25
CA TYR A 35 10.56 -20.72 -2.32
C TYR A 35 9.96 -19.61 -3.20
N ILE A 36 10.27 -18.33 -2.93
CA ILE A 36 9.73 -17.23 -3.73
C ILE A 36 10.19 -17.27 -5.19
N GLY A 37 11.37 -17.82 -5.46
CA GLY A 37 11.93 -17.93 -6.81
C GLY A 37 11.44 -19.11 -7.64
N THR A 38 10.88 -20.14 -6.99
CA THR A 38 10.56 -21.42 -7.68
C THR A 38 9.14 -21.93 -7.45
N ARG A 39 8.35 -21.24 -6.63
CA ARG A 39 6.99 -21.62 -6.26
C ARG A 39 6.06 -21.71 -7.49
N ASP A 40 5.00 -22.55 -7.40
CA ASP A 40 3.92 -22.54 -8.39
C ASP A 40 3.25 -21.16 -8.41
N GLY A 41 2.95 -20.61 -9.59
CA GLY A 41 2.47 -19.23 -9.76
C GLY A 41 3.58 -18.20 -10.02
N VAL A 42 4.86 -18.50 -9.75
CA VAL A 42 5.97 -17.73 -10.33
C VAL A 42 5.89 -17.87 -11.85
N GLU A 43 5.94 -16.73 -12.55
CA GLU A 43 5.89 -16.71 -14.01
C GLU A 43 7.01 -17.57 -14.60
N LYS A 44 6.66 -18.84 -14.79
CA LYS A 44 7.45 -19.87 -15.48
C LYS A 44 6.66 -20.28 -16.70
N VAL A 45 7.35 -20.83 -17.68
CA VAL A 45 6.77 -21.52 -18.82
C VAL A 45 5.68 -22.50 -18.34
N GLU A 46 4.47 -22.37 -18.90
CA GLU A 46 3.19 -23.02 -18.60
C GLU A 46 3.26 -24.36 -17.83
N SER A 47 2.66 -24.40 -16.64
CA SER A 47 2.43 -25.64 -15.90
C SER A 47 0.99 -26.12 -16.10
N THR A 48 0.81 -27.24 -16.82
CA THR A 48 -0.49 -27.92 -16.96
C THR A 48 -0.99 -28.55 -15.65
N ALA A 49 -0.23 -28.45 -14.56
CA ALA A 49 -0.51 -29.11 -13.28
C ALA A 49 -1.36 -28.27 -12.29
N ALA A 50 -1.60 -26.99 -12.55
CA ALA A 50 -2.29 -26.07 -11.63
C ALA A 50 -3.72 -26.54 -11.27
N HIS A 51 -4.44 -27.05 -12.25
CA HIS A 51 -5.84 -27.49 -12.10
C HIS A 51 -6.02 -28.94 -11.59
N LEU A 52 -4.93 -29.64 -11.34
CA LEU A 52 -4.99 -31.00 -10.78
C LEU A 52 -5.43 -30.94 -9.30
N PRO A 53 -6.00 -32.06 -8.76
CA PRO A 53 -6.31 -32.15 -7.33
C PRO A 53 -5.08 -31.87 -6.45
N PRO A 54 -5.25 -31.32 -5.24
CA PRO A 54 -4.15 -31.09 -4.33
C PRO A 54 -3.38 -32.38 -4.06
N THR A 55 -2.12 -32.25 -3.74
CA THR A 55 -1.30 -33.38 -3.32
C THR A 55 -1.61 -33.75 -1.87
N ALA A 56 -1.47 -35.01 -1.47
CA ALA A 56 -1.65 -35.44 -0.08
C ALA A 56 -0.83 -34.56 0.90
N ARG A 57 0.35 -34.14 0.47
CA ARG A 57 1.25 -33.27 1.25
C ARG A 57 0.72 -31.84 1.41
N GLN A 58 0.01 -31.30 0.41
CA GLN A 58 -0.69 -30.02 0.53
C GLN A 58 -1.88 -30.14 1.48
N GLU A 59 -2.63 -31.23 1.40
CA GLU A 59 -3.76 -31.51 2.30
C GLU A 59 -3.31 -31.63 3.75
N ASP A 60 -2.24 -32.38 4.03
CA ASP A 60 -1.64 -32.48 5.36
C ASP A 60 -1.21 -31.14 5.91
N LEU A 61 -0.62 -30.28 5.07
CA LEU A 61 -0.18 -28.96 5.47
C LEU A 61 -1.35 -28.01 5.73
N ILE A 62 -2.39 -28.08 4.92
CA ILE A 62 -3.63 -27.31 5.14
C ILE A 62 -4.24 -27.66 6.50
N GLN A 63 -4.31 -28.96 6.85
CA GLN A 63 -4.78 -29.38 8.16
C GLN A 63 -3.90 -28.85 9.29
N ASP A 64 -2.60 -28.89 9.11
CA ASP A 64 -1.62 -28.39 10.08
C ASP A 64 -1.75 -26.86 10.29
N ILE A 65 -1.95 -26.12 9.22
CA ILE A 65 -2.21 -24.66 9.23
C ILE A 65 -3.50 -24.35 10.00
N LEU A 66 -4.59 -25.04 9.68
CA LEU A 66 -5.89 -24.82 10.34
C LEU A 66 -5.82 -25.13 11.85
N CYS A 67 -5.03 -26.13 12.24
CA CYS A 67 -4.82 -26.47 13.66
C CYS A 67 -3.95 -25.47 14.42
N LYS A 68 -2.99 -24.81 13.73
CA LYS A 68 -1.90 -24.05 14.39
C LYS A 68 -2.01 -22.55 14.24
N ILE A 69 -2.74 -22.06 13.23
CA ILE A 69 -2.90 -20.64 12.94
C ILE A 69 -4.33 -20.22 13.25
N PRO A 70 -4.56 -19.40 14.30
CA PRO A 70 -5.86 -18.85 14.59
C PRO A 70 -6.39 -18.05 13.38
N ASP A 71 -7.65 -18.24 13.05
CA ASP A 71 -8.36 -17.55 11.96
C ASP A 71 -7.95 -17.91 10.52
N ALA A 72 -7.04 -18.88 10.30
CA ALA A 72 -6.71 -19.34 8.94
C ALA A 72 -7.94 -19.88 8.18
N GLY A 73 -8.85 -20.54 8.89
CA GLY A 73 -10.11 -21.04 8.31
C GLY A 73 -11.12 -19.96 7.89
N ARG A 74 -10.82 -18.67 8.16
CA ARG A 74 -11.65 -17.50 7.77
C ARG A 74 -11.05 -16.73 6.61
N MET A 75 -9.95 -17.19 6.05
CA MET A 75 -9.29 -16.53 4.92
C MET A 75 -10.07 -16.79 3.63
N HIS A 76 -10.07 -15.82 2.72
CA HIS A 76 -10.74 -15.96 1.42
C HIS A 76 -10.15 -17.10 0.61
N GLU A 77 -8.83 -17.24 0.63
CA GLU A 77 -8.09 -18.28 -0.06
C GLU A 77 -8.46 -19.70 0.43
N TYR A 78 -8.87 -19.84 1.71
CA TYR A 78 -9.40 -21.09 2.22
C TYR A 78 -10.79 -21.41 1.67
N TYR A 79 -11.68 -20.42 1.53
CA TYR A 79 -12.99 -20.59 0.91
C TYR A 79 -12.86 -20.95 -0.56
N ASP A 80 -11.93 -20.32 -1.28
CA ASP A 80 -11.66 -20.63 -2.70
C ASP A 80 -11.15 -22.07 -2.85
N TYR A 81 -10.25 -22.50 -1.96
CA TYR A 81 -9.81 -23.90 -1.89
C TYR A 81 -10.96 -24.87 -1.62
N LEU A 82 -11.85 -24.57 -0.69
CA LEU A 82 -13.01 -25.41 -0.40
C LEU A 82 -13.98 -25.52 -1.59
N GLN A 83 -14.16 -24.45 -2.35
CA GLN A 83 -15.03 -24.44 -3.54
C GLN A 83 -14.39 -25.20 -4.71
N ARG A 84 -13.10 -25.07 -4.88
CA ARG A 84 -12.32 -25.73 -5.96
C ARG A 84 -11.01 -26.27 -5.40
N PRO A 85 -10.97 -27.52 -4.92
CA PRO A 85 -9.77 -28.12 -4.36
C PRO A 85 -8.78 -28.49 -5.48
N THR A 86 -8.03 -27.48 -5.93
CA THR A 86 -6.95 -27.62 -6.91
C THR A 86 -5.60 -27.40 -6.25
N ARG A 87 -4.52 -27.81 -6.91
CA ARG A 87 -3.14 -27.54 -6.46
C ARG A 87 -2.86 -26.04 -6.35
N GLU A 88 -3.41 -25.28 -7.25
CA GLU A 88 -3.31 -23.82 -7.28
C GLU A 88 -3.94 -23.19 -6.04
N ASN A 89 -5.23 -23.46 -5.78
CA ASN A 89 -5.94 -22.92 -4.62
C ASN A 89 -5.37 -23.42 -3.29
N ALA A 90 -4.92 -24.69 -3.24
CA ALA A 90 -4.21 -25.22 -2.10
C ALA A 90 -2.89 -24.46 -1.83
N SER A 91 -2.10 -24.24 -2.88
CA SER A 91 -0.84 -23.46 -2.79
C SER A 91 -1.08 -22.03 -2.37
N GLU A 92 -2.12 -21.38 -2.90
CA GLU A 92 -2.50 -20.00 -2.57
C GLU A 92 -2.87 -19.87 -1.09
N PHE A 93 -3.79 -20.72 -0.60
CA PHE A 93 -4.16 -20.71 0.81
C PHE A 93 -2.97 -20.98 1.73
N ILE A 94 -2.18 -22.02 1.46
CA ILE A 94 -0.98 -22.35 2.24
C ILE A 94 -0.06 -21.13 2.31
N THR A 95 0.17 -20.49 1.19
CA THR A 95 1.09 -19.33 1.09
C THR A 95 0.59 -18.16 1.90
N GLN A 96 -0.64 -17.72 1.68
CA GLN A 96 -1.21 -16.54 2.34
C GLN A 96 -1.32 -16.77 3.86
N ALA A 97 -1.71 -17.98 4.29
CA ALA A 97 -1.75 -18.31 5.70
C ALA A 97 -0.36 -18.23 6.36
N LEU A 98 0.67 -18.64 5.65
CA LEU A 98 2.04 -18.65 6.14
C LEU A 98 2.67 -17.24 6.11
N GLU A 99 2.47 -16.47 5.05
CA GLU A 99 2.95 -15.09 4.93
C GLU A 99 2.34 -14.16 5.98
N ASN A 100 1.07 -14.38 6.31
CA ASN A 100 0.39 -13.61 7.34
C ASN A 100 0.86 -13.95 8.77
N ASN A 101 1.55 -15.08 8.96
CA ASN A 101 1.89 -15.63 10.27
C ASN A 101 3.35 -16.11 10.37
N LEU A 102 4.27 -15.47 9.65
CA LEU A 102 5.71 -15.83 9.64
C LEU A 102 6.31 -15.95 11.05
N ASP A 103 5.88 -15.10 12.00
CA ASP A 103 6.37 -15.13 13.38
C ASP A 103 6.00 -16.42 14.13
N ILE A 104 4.85 -17.00 13.80
CA ILE A 104 4.37 -18.27 14.40
C ILE A 104 5.13 -19.44 13.80
N ILE A 105 5.52 -19.35 12.54
CA ILE A 105 6.11 -20.41 11.73
C ILE A 105 7.63 -20.50 11.93
N ALA A 106 8.31 -19.37 12.06
CA ALA A 106 9.76 -19.30 12.28
C ALA A 106 10.25 -20.13 13.49
N LYS A 107 9.33 -20.51 14.39
CA LYS A 107 9.63 -21.34 15.57
C LYS A 107 9.53 -22.86 15.34
N LYS A 108 9.17 -23.34 14.14
CA LYS A 108 8.89 -24.78 13.91
C LYS A 108 9.69 -25.38 12.75
N LYS A 109 10.60 -26.28 13.08
CA LYS A 109 11.51 -26.99 12.18
C LYS A 109 10.80 -27.76 11.03
N ASN A 110 9.63 -28.34 11.28
CA ASN A 110 8.93 -29.20 10.32
C ASN A 110 8.38 -28.48 9.08
N TYR A 111 8.15 -27.17 9.18
CA TYR A 111 7.68 -26.36 8.06
C TYR A 111 8.80 -26.08 7.05
N MET A 112 10.01 -25.88 7.55
CA MET A 112 11.18 -25.64 6.71
C MET A 112 11.57 -26.85 5.89
N ASP A 113 11.40 -28.07 6.47
CA ASP A 113 11.61 -29.33 5.77
C ASP A 113 10.58 -29.52 4.62
N TYR A 114 9.35 -29.02 4.79
CA TYR A 114 8.35 -29.02 3.72
C TYR A 114 8.71 -28.10 2.56
N LEU A 115 9.12 -26.86 2.85
CA LEU A 115 9.54 -25.91 1.82
C LEU A 115 10.77 -26.43 1.03
N ALA A 116 11.71 -27.09 1.73
CA ALA A 116 12.91 -27.64 1.12
C ALA A 116 12.65 -28.89 0.26
N ASN A 117 11.60 -29.66 0.59
CA ASN A 117 11.31 -30.96 -0.03
C ASN A 117 10.02 -30.97 -0.85
N ARG A 118 9.50 -29.82 -1.23
CA ARG A 118 8.26 -29.65 -1.99
C ARG A 118 8.30 -30.43 -3.32
N PRO A 119 7.26 -31.27 -3.65
CA PRO A 119 7.15 -31.88 -4.96
C PRO A 119 6.91 -30.79 -6.02
N GLY A 120 7.75 -30.66 -7.02
CA GLY A 120 7.69 -29.65 -8.07
C GLY A 120 8.84 -28.65 -8.04
N VAL A 121 9.69 -28.65 -7.01
CA VAL A 121 10.97 -27.95 -7.06
C VAL A 121 11.92 -28.70 -7.98
N GLU A 122 11.84 -28.42 -9.27
CA GLU A 122 12.89 -28.84 -10.20
C GLU A 122 14.18 -28.08 -9.86
N LYS A 123 15.21 -28.82 -9.44
CA LYS A 123 16.53 -28.30 -9.07
C LYS A 123 17.32 -27.73 -10.25
N THR A 124 16.72 -27.56 -11.41
CA THR A 124 17.40 -27.17 -12.65
C THR A 124 16.87 -25.89 -13.25
N GLY A 125 17.65 -24.86 -13.16
CA GLY A 125 17.91 -23.85 -14.20
C GLY A 125 16.96 -22.68 -14.35
N THR A 126 15.65 -22.78 -14.11
CA THR A 126 14.71 -21.68 -14.34
C THR A 126 14.04 -21.21 -13.04
N HIS A 127 14.28 -19.96 -12.71
CA HIS A 127 13.68 -19.31 -11.55
C HIS A 127 13.07 -17.94 -11.95
N GLY A 128 12.14 -17.43 -11.13
CA GLY A 128 11.49 -16.13 -11.36
C GLY A 128 12.17 -14.95 -10.65
N LEU A 129 13.35 -15.13 -10.03
CA LEU A 129 14.04 -14.03 -9.37
C LEU A 129 14.60 -13.02 -10.36
N PHE A 130 14.41 -11.74 -10.07
CA PHE A 130 15.00 -10.61 -10.76
C PHE A 130 15.53 -9.55 -9.78
N SER A 131 16.43 -8.69 -10.23
CA SER A 131 17.03 -7.56 -9.51
C SER A 131 17.33 -6.43 -10.49
N ASN A 132 18.44 -5.70 -10.29
CA ASN A 132 18.89 -4.63 -11.18
C ASN A 132 19.08 -5.14 -12.61
N GLU A 133 19.00 -4.20 -13.55
CA GLU A 133 19.25 -4.52 -14.96
C GLU A 133 20.68 -5.00 -15.17
N GLY A 134 20.85 -6.05 -15.99
CA GLY A 134 22.17 -6.61 -16.32
C GLY A 134 22.76 -7.53 -15.24
N GLU A 135 22.12 -7.71 -14.11
CA GLU A 135 22.57 -8.63 -13.05
C GLU A 135 22.20 -10.08 -13.39
N SER A 136 23.19 -10.94 -13.56
CA SER A 136 22.96 -12.39 -13.75
C SER A 136 22.67 -13.04 -12.39
N ILE A 137 21.45 -13.51 -12.19
CA ILE A 137 21.03 -14.10 -10.94
C ILE A 137 21.16 -15.61 -11.01
N VAL A 138 21.87 -16.18 -10.03
CA VAL A 138 21.96 -17.62 -9.80
C VAL A 138 21.25 -17.89 -8.48
N LEU A 139 20.09 -18.56 -8.54
CA LEU A 139 19.21 -18.78 -7.38
C LEU A 139 19.93 -19.32 -6.16
N SER A 140 20.76 -20.36 -6.33
CA SER A 140 21.51 -20.97 -5.23
C SER A 140 22.46 -19.99 -4.56
N ARG A 141 23.14 -19.12 -5.33
CA ARG A 141 24.03 -18.10 -4.77
C ARG A 141 23.27 -17.05 -3.99
N VAL A 142 22.11 -16.61 -4.49
CA VAL A 142 21.26 -15.65 -3.77
C VAL A 142 20.73 -16.28 -2.49
N ALA A 143 20.30 -17.55 -2.54
CA ALA A 143 19.82 -18.26 -1.38
C ALA A 143 20.91 -18.40 -0.31
N ASP A 144 22.14 -18.79 -0.70
CA ASP A 144 23.30 -18.86 0.19
C ASP A 144 23.70 -17.48 0.75
N GLU A 145 23.70 -16.44 -0.08
CA GLU A 145 24.02 -15.08 0.35
C GLU A 145 23.05 -14.59 1.43
N VAL A 146 21.75 -14.77 1.21
CA VAL A 146 20.69 -14.37 2.15
C VAL A 146 20.72 -15.25 3.39
N ALA A 147 20.96 -16.56 3.26
CA ALA A 147 21.07 -17.51 4.38
C ALA A 147 22.19 -17.15 5.35
N ASN A 148 23.34 -16.74 4.83
CA ASN A 148 24.51 -16.36 5.61
C ASN A 148 24.50 -14.90 6.08
N HIS A 149 23.44 -14.14 5.74
CA HIS A 149 23.32 -12.75 6.16
C HIS A 149 22.91 -12.65 7.62
N THR A 150 23.73 -11.98 8.42
CA THR A 150 23.51 -11.84 9.88
C THR A 150 22.78 -10.56 10.26
N GLY A 151 22.50 -9.66 9.29
CA GLY A 151 21.73 -8.44 9.48
C GLY A 151 20.23 -8.64 9.36
N VAL A 152 19.51 -7.55 9.19
CA VAL A 152 18.06 -7.56 8.97
C VAL A 152 17.77 -7.83 7.52
N VAL A 153 16.97 -8.85 7.23
CA VAL A 153 16.41 -9.14 5.90
C VAL A 153 14.93 -8.78 5.90
N TRP A 154 14.57 -7.83 5.06
CA TRP A 154 13.18 -7.42 4.88
C TRP A 154 12.52 -8.26 3.80
N THR A 155 11.33 -8.76 4.10
CA THR A 155 10.48 -9.51 3.18
C THR A 155 9.21 -8.73 2.95
N ASN A 156 8.94 -8.37 1.71
CA ASN A 156 7.81 -7.53 1.35
C ASN A 156 6.94 -8.24 0.33
N VAL A 157 5.64 -7.95 0.37
CA VAL A 157 4.68 -8.36 -0.64
C VAL A 157 3.96 -7.12 -1.14
N ILE A 158 3.98 -6.91 -2.46
CA ILE A 158 3.24 -5.86 -3.14
C ILE A 158 2.20 -6.54 -4.02
N SER A 159 0.91 -6.30 -3.75
CA SER A 159 -0.19 -7.01 -4.41
C SER A 159 -1.22 -6.04 -4.98
N LEU A 160 -1.80 -6.43 -6.11
CA LEU A 160 -2.93 -5.76 -6.76
C LEU A 160 -4.12 -6.71 -6.83
N ARG A 161 -5.32 -6.16 -7.02
CA ARG A 161 -6.47 -6.97 -7.44
C ARG A 161 -6.26 -7.44 -8.87
N ARG A 162 -6.75 -8.62 -9.21
CA ARG A 162 -6.64 -9.19 -10.56
C ARG A 162 -7.12 -8.22 -11.64
N GLU A 163 -8.30 -7.66 -11.47
CA GLU A 163 -8.92 -6.72 -12.41
C GLU A 163 -8.07 -5.47 -12.66
N ASP A 164 -7.44 -4.93 -11.60
CA ASP A 164 -6.56 -3.78 -11.72
C ASP A 164 -5.23 -4.17 -12.37
N ALA A 165 -4.67 -5.34 -12.03
CA ALA A 165 -3.43 -5.82 -12.62
C ALA A 165 -3.55 -6.04 -14.12
N GLU A 166 -4.59 -6.74 -14.58
CA GLU A 166 -4.86 -6.97 -16.01
C GLU A 166 -5.09 -5.65 -16.74
N ARG A 167 -5.92 -4.78 -16.22
CA ARG A 167 -6.22 -3.48 -16.82
C ARG A 167 -5.00 -2.57 -16.95
N LEU A 168 -4.06 -2.65 -16.02
CA LEU A 168 -2.87 -1.80 -15.95
C LEU A 168 -1.60 -2.49 -16.47
N GLY A 169 -1.69 -3.75 -16.91
CA GLY A 169 -0.58 -4.53 -17.45
C GLY A 169 0.38 -5.07 -16.39
N TYR A 170 -0.05 -5.13 -15.11
CA TYR A 170 0.72 -5.71 -14.00
C TYR A 170 0.42 -7.20 -13.79
N ASP A 171 -0.09 -7.87 -14.80
CA ASP A 171 -0.30 -9.32 -14.87
C ASP A 171 0.91 -10.08 -15.43
N SER A 172 2.04 -9.38 -15.64
CA SER A 172 3.31 -9.93 -16.11
C SER A 172 4.50 -9.42 -15.31
N ALA A 173 5.58 -10.22 -15.23
CA ALA A 173 6.81 -9.85 -14.52
C ALA A 173 7.47 -8.58 -15.07
N ALA A 174 7.35 -8.32 -16.36
CA ALA A 174 8.03 -7.20 -17.02
C ALA A 174 7.65 -5.83 -16.41
N GLN A 175 6.36 -5.62 -16.13
CA GLN A 175 5.89 -4.36 -15.55
C GLN A 175 6.37 -4.18 -14.10
N TRP A 176 6.38 -5.25 -13.32
CA TRP A 176 6.91 -5.23 -11.95
C TRP A 176 8.42 -4.99 -11.92
N GLN A 177 9.16 -5.60 -12.87
CA GLN A 177 10.60 -5.34 -13.03
C GLN A 177 10.85 -3.87 -13.33
N ALA A 178 10.13 -3.29 -14.30
CA ALA A 178 10.25 -1.88 -14.65
C ALA A 178 9.93 -0.96 -13.46
N LEU A 179 8.84 -1.24 -12.73
CA LEU A 179 8.44 -0.48 -11.54
C LEU A 179 9.53 -0.51 -10.46
N LEU A 180 9.97 -1.70 -10.05
CA LEU A 180 10.91 -1.84 -8.94
C LEU A 180 12.28 -1.26 -9.29
N ARG A 181 12.78 -1.47 -10.52
CA ARG A 181 14.05 -0.90 -11.02
C ARG A 181 14.01 0.61 -11.07
N SER A 182 12.87 1.21 -11.44
CA SER A 182 12.71 2.68 -11.45
C SER A 182 12.65 3.30 -10.05
N ARG A 183 12.48 2.48 -8.99
CA ARG A 183 12.27 2.92 -7.62
C ARG A 183 13.32 2.41 -6.63
N VAL A 184 14.51 2.07 -7.11
CA VAL A 184 15.63 1.62 -6.25
C VAL A 184 16.01 2.70 -5.22
N GLU A 185 16.01 3.97 -5.60
CA GLU A 185 16.25 5.09 -4.67
C GLU A 185 15.21 5.16 -3.56
N LEU A 186 13.93 4.88 -3.88
CA LEU A 186 12.87 4.82 -2.88
C LEU A 186 13.14 3.73 -1.82
N LEU A 187 13.71 2.59 -2.23
CA LEU A 187 14.15 1.56 -1.29
C LEU A 187 15.28 2.07 -0.41
N CYS A 188 16.34 2.66 -1.00
CA CYS A 188 17.45 3.23 -0.26
C CYS A 188 17.00 4.23 0.82
N GLU A 189 16.15 5.17 0.42
CA GLU A 189 15.66 6.23 1.31
C GLU A 189 14.84 5.69 2.48
N ASN A 190 13.91 4.76 2.22
CA ASN A 190 12.98 4.31 3.24
C ASN A 190 13.57 3.24 4.16
N TYR A 191 14.42 2.34 3.62
CA TYR A 191 15.16 1.35 4.43
C TYR A 191 16.40 1.92 5.11
N LYS A 192 16.79 3.19 4.81
CA LYS A 192 18.00 3.80 5.34
C LYS A 192 19.25 2.99 4.98
N ILE A 193 19.34 2.62 3.71
CA ILE A 193 20.47 1.86 3.14
C ILE A 193 21.16 2.74 2.11
N ASP A 194 22.50 2.85 2.19
CA ASP A 194 23.30 3.48 1.14
C ASP A 194 23.17 2.67 -0.16
N SER A 195 23.04 3.35 -1.30
CA SER A 195 22.81 2.70 -2.60
C SER A 195 23.88 1.65 -2.97
N ARG A 196 25.12 1.83 -2.49
CA ARG A 196 26.23 0.89 -2.69
C ARG A 196 26.11 -0.39 -1.88
N ASN A 197 25.34 -0.33 -0.78
CA ASN A 197 25.15 -1.44 0.15
C ASN A 197 23.80 -2.14 -0.05
N LEU A 198 22.91 -1.57 -0.87
CA LEU A 198 21.59 -2.14 -1.11
C LEU A 198 21.69 -3.43 -1.91
N LYS A 199 21.05 -4.47 -1.38
CA LYS A 199 20.74 -5.71 -2.08
C LYS A 199 19.23 -5.91 -2.09
N TRP A 200 18.70 -6.22 -3.26
CA TRP A 200 17.29 -6.55 -3.39
C TRP A 200 17.06 -7.59 -4.49
N TYR A 201 16.12 -8.48 -4.23
CA TYR A 201 15.68 -9.51 -5.18
C TYR A 201 14.16 -9.59 -5.12
N ALA A 202 13.54 -9.83 -6.28
CA ALA A 202 12.09 -9.95 -6.33
C ALA A 202 11.66 -11.12 -7.22
N ALA A 203 10.45 -11.63 -7.00
CA ALA A 203 9.82 -12.63 -7.84
C ALA A 203 8.34 -12.28 -8.01
N PHE A 204 7.84 -12.30 -9.23
CA PHE A 204 6.44 -12.06 -9.54
C PHE A 204 5.66 -13.38 -9.54
N HIS A 205 4.52 -13.35 -8.87
CA HIS A 205 3.60 -14.47 -8.77
C HIS A 205 2.27 -14.07 -9.43
N ASN A 206 1.94 -14.74 -10.52
CA ASN A 206 0.70 -14.51 -11.24
C ASN A 206 -0.42 -15.39 -10.70
N GLU A 207 -0.85 -15.09 -9.46
CA GLU A 207 -1.92 -15.84 -8.79
C GLU A 207 -3.30 -15.37 -9.28
N SER A 208 -4.30 -16.28 -9.27
CA SER A 208 -5.61 -16.07 -9.89
C SER A 208 -6.38 -14.85 -9.39
N HIS A 209 -6.31 -14.55 -8.08
CA HIS A 209 -7.07 -13.46 -7.49
C HIS A 209 -6.24 -12.21 -7.21
N HIS A 210 -4.97 -12.38 -6.82
CA HIS A 210 -4.10 -11.30 -6.40
C HIS A 210 -2.69 -11.46 -6.97
N PRO A 211 -2.43 -11.00 -8.20
CA PRO A 211 -1.06 -10.93 -8.71
C PRO A 211 -0.20 -10.12 -7.76
N HIS A 212 0.95 -10.64 -7.39
CA HIS A 212 1.80 -10.01 -6.40
C HIS A 212 3.28 -10.24 -6.67
N VAL A 213 4.11 -9.39 -6.12
CA VAL A 213 5.55 -9.53 -6.15
C VAL A 213 6.09 -9.68 -4.74
N HIS A 214 6.90 -10.71 -4.51
CA HIS A 214 7.76 -10.80 -3.35
C HIS A 214 9.02 -10.00 -3.57
N LEU A 215 9.41 -9.20 -2.57
CA LEU A 215 10.57 -8.35 -2.63
C LEU A 215 11.40 -8.54 -1.36
N VAL A 216 12.61 -9.07 -1.51
CA VAL A 216 13.61 -9.19 -0.45
C VAL A 216 14.54 -8.00 -0.51
N VAL A 217 14.78 -7.34 0.63
CA VAL A 217 15.66 -6.16 0.73
C VAL A 217 16.56 -6.30 1.95
N TYR A 218 17.85 -6.10 1.79
CA TYR A 218 18.82 -6.05 2.89
C TYR A 218 20.03 -5.17 2.53
N SER A 219 20.84 -4.86 3.54
CA SER A 219 22.09 -4.13 3.35
C SER A 219 23.28 -5.04 3.55
N THR A 220 24.29 -4.92 2.73
CA THR A 220 25.60 -5.57 2.97
C THR A 220 26.29 -5.04 4.23
N LYS A 221 25.86 -3.88 4.76
CA LYS A 221 26.33 -3.29 6.01
C LYS A 221 25.33 -3.51 7.12
N LEU A 222 25.73 -4.28 8.15
CA LEU A 222 24.85 -4.75 9.24
C LEU A 222 24.19 -3.65 10.07
N SER A 223 24.74 -2.44 10.07
CA SER A 223 24.19 -1.28 10.81
C SER A 223 23.09 -0.52 10.06
N GLU A 224 22.79 -0.92 8.83
CA GLU A 224 21.76 -0.32 7.99
C GLU A 224 20.52 -1.23 7.90
N GLY A 225 19.49 -0.79 7.21
CA GLY A 225 18.29 -1.59 6.96
C GLY A 225 17.19 -1.37 8.00
N TYR A 226 16.93 -0.11 8.37
CA TYR A 226 15.86 0.25 9.29
C TYR A 226 14.67 0.87 8.59
N LEU A 227 13.50 0.22 8.66
CA LEU A 227 12.25 0.68 8.05
C LEU A 227 11.25 1.13 9.14
N THR A 228 10.69 2.32 8.96
CA THR A 228 9.66 2.89 9.84
C THR A 228 8.26 2.70 9.26
N LYS A 229 7.22 2.78 10.11
CA LYS A 229 5.83 2.82 9.66
C LYS A 229 5.60 3.93 8.62
N LYS A 230 6.18 5.12 8.83
CA LYS A 230 6.14 6.24 7.88
C LYS A 230 6.82 5.89 6.55
N GLY A 231 7.92 5.15 6.57
CA GLY A 231 8.59 4.65 5.37
C GLY A 231 7.73 3.66 4.59
N ILE A 232 7.04 2.75 5.29
CA ILE A 232 6.08 1.82 4.66
C ILE A 232 4.94 2.59 3.97
N GLU A 233 4.37 3.60 4.64
CA GLU A 233 3.31 4.44 4.06
C GLU A 233 3.81 5.24 2.85
N ALA A 234 5.04 5.77 2.90
CA ALA A 234 5.67 6.49 1.79
C ALA A 234 5.88 5.58 0.57
N MET A 235 6.41 4.38 0.76
CA MET A 235 6.58 3.40 -0.32
C MET A 235 5.23 2.98 -0.90
N ARG A 236 4.24 2.68 -0.06
CA ARG A 236 2.88 2.33 -0.50
C ARG A 236 2.26 3.44 -1.36
N SER A 237 2.37 4.68 -0.90
CA SER A 237 1.89 5.85 -1.63
C SER A 237 2.60 6.02 -2.97
N ALA A 238 3.93 5.88 -3.00
CA ALA A 238 4.72 6.01 -4.22
C ALA A 238 4.36 4.94 -5.26
N TYR A 239 4.30 3.67 -4.86
CA TYR A 239 3.89 2.59 -5.78
C TYR A 239 2.45 2.79 -6.27
N ALA A 240 1.52 3.20 -5.41
CA ALA A 240 0.16 3.48 -5.84
C ALA A 240 0.11 4.61 -6.88
N HIS A 241 0.88 5.69 -6.70
CA HIS A 241 0.95 6.79 -7.65
C HIS A 241 1.52 6.38 -9.00
N ASP A 242 2.51 5.48 -9.02
CA ASP A 242 3.07 4.98 -10.28
C ASP A 242 2.09 4.06 -11.02
N ILE A 243 1.51 3.11 -10.29
CA ILE A 243 0.62 2.09 -10.86
C ILE A 243 -0.70 2.72 -11.34
N PHE A 244 -1.31 3.60 -10.54
CA PHE A 244 -2.60 4.23 -10.82
C PHE A 244 -2.46 5.68 -11.32
N ARG A 245 -1.38 5.98 -12.02
CA ARG A 245 -1.02 7.35 -12.42
C ARG A 245 -2.14 8.09 -13.16
N GLN A 246 -2.80 7.43 -14.09
CA GLN A 246 -3.86 8.06 -14.88
C GLN A 246 -5.08 8.38 -14.03
N GLU A 247 -5.48 7.46 -13.15
CA GLU A 247 -6.59 7.67 -12.22
C GLU A 247 -6.30 8.82 -11.27
N PHE A 248 -5.09 8.88 -10.73
CA PHE A 248 -4.70 10.00 -9.87
C PHE A 248 -4.73 11.34 -10.60
N MET A 249 -4.27 11.40 -11.85
CA MET A 249 -4.36 12.62 -12.66
C MET A 249 -5.81 13.07 -12.79
N SER A 250 -6.73 12.17 -13.17
CA SER A 250 -8.17 12.47 -13.27
C SER A 250 -8.77 12.95 -11.95
N ILE A 251 -8.43 12.30 -10.83
CA ILE A 251 -8.90 12.70 -9.50
C ILE A 251 -8.34 14.08 -9.10
N TYR A 252 -7.08 14.36 -9.39
CA TYR A 252 -6.46 15.67 -9.11
C TYR A 252 -7.09 16.79 -9.95
N GLU A 253 -7.40 16.55 -11.21
CA GLU A 253 -8.12 17.51 -12.06
C GLU A 253 -9.52 17.80 -11.49
N LYS A 254 -10.28 16.73 -11.16
CA LYS A 254 -11.59 16.85 -10.52
C LYS A 254 -11.51 17.63 -9.22
N LYS A 255 -10.56 17.29 -8.34
CA LYS A 255 -10.33 17.98 -7.06
C LYS A 255 -9.97 19.46 -7.25
N THR A 256 -9.18 19.80 -8.28
CA THR A 256 -8.83 21.18 -8.61
C THR A 256 -10.06 21.95 -9.03
N LYS A 257 -10.88 21.43 -9.96
CA LYS A 257 -12.15 22.04 -10.38
C LYS A 257 -13.11 22.25 -9.21
N GLN A 258 -13.23 21.26 -8.33
CA GLN A 258 -14.08 21.35 -7.14
C GLN A 258 -13.57 22.39 -6.13
N ARG A 259 -12.24 22.52 -5.97
CA ARG A 259 -11.66 23.58 -5.13
C ARG A 259 -11.96 24.99 -5.70
N GLU A 260 -11.87 25.14 -7.00
CA GLU A 260 -12.20 26.41 -7.68
C GLU A 260 -13.69 26.73 -7.54
N ALA A 261 -14.56 25.76 -7.76
CA ALA A 261 -16.00 25.92 -7.56
C ALA A 261 -16.35 26.27 -6.09
N LEU A 262 -15.69 25.61 -5.12
CA LEU A 262 -15.85 25.94 -3.70
C LEU A 262 -15.46 27.39 -3.41
N LYS A 263 -14.31 27.84 -3.94
CA LYS A 263 -13.85 29.22 -3.78
C LYS A 263 -14.82 30.22 -4.41
N GLU A 264 -15.24 29.98 -5.64
CA GLU A 264 -16.20 30.86 -6.34
C GLU A 264 -17.54 30.92 -5.59
N GLN A 265 -18.04 29.79 -5.08
CA GLN A 265 -19.29 29.76 -4.32
C GLN A 265 -19.16 30.49 -2.98
N ALA A 266 -18.04 30.32 -2.28
CA ALA A 266 -17.77 31.06 -1.04
C ALA A 266 -17.71 32.56 -1.28
N ASP A 267 -17.05 33.03 -2.35
CA ASP A 267 -16.98 34.45 -2.73
C ASP A 267 -18.38 34.99 -3.07
N LYS A 268 -19.19 34.25 -3.83
CA LYS A 268 -20.60 34.64 -4.15
C LYS A 268 -21.45 34.73 -2.88
N SER A 269 -21.38 33.75 -1.99
CA SER A 269 -22.13 33.76 -0.73
C SER A 269 -21.69 34.92 0.16
N LEU A 270 -20.40 35.15 0.27
CA LEU A 270 -19.86 36.28 1.03
C LEU A 270 -20.34 37.65 0.49
N LEU A 271 -20.23 37.88 -0.82
CA LEU A 271 -20.71 39.09 -1.47
C LEU A 271 -22.23 39.29 -1.29
N PHE A 272 -23.00 38.22 -1.38
CA PHE A 272 -24.44 38.25 -1.13
C PHE A 272 -24.74 38.71 0.30
N LEU A 273 -24.10 38.10 1.29
CA LEU A 273 -24.24 38.46 2.69
C LEU A 273 -23.81 39.91 2.97
N MET A 274 -22.72 40.37 2.38
CA MET A 274 -22.29 41.75 2.51
C MET A 274 -23.36 42.74 2.01
N ARG A 275 -23.98 42.44 0.87
CA ARG A 275 -25.10 43.27 0.36
C ARG A 275 -26.30 43.26 1.29
N GLN A 276 -26.66 42.09 1.83
CA GLN A 276 -27.74 42.00 2.82
C GLN A 276 -27.45 42.84 4.08
N ILE A 277 -26.20 42.80 4.58
CA ILE A 277 -25.77 43.59 5.74
C ILE A 277 -25.91 45.09 5.42
N GLN A 278 -25.45 45.53 4.24
CA GLN A 278 -25.52 46.92 3.83
C GLN A 278 -26.98 47.45 3.71
N HIS A 279 -27.90 46.54 3.32
CA HIS A 279 -29.34 46.89 3.23
C HIS A 279 -30.14 46.62 4.50
N GLY A 280 -29.49 46.15 5.58
CA GLY A 280 -30.13 45.89 6.86
C GLY A 280 -31.08 44.68 6.86
N VAL A 281 -30.93 43.74 5.91
CA VAL A 281 -31.79 42.57 5.75
C VAL A 281 -31.08 41.25 5.99
N CYS A 282 -29.91 41.29 6.59
CA CYS A 282 -29.12 40.06 6.88
C CYS A 282 -29.75 39.26 8.01
N HIS A 283 -30.13 38.01 7.74
CA HIS A 283 -30.71 37.11 8.73
C HIS A 283 -29.64 36.34 9.53
N ASN A 284 -28.37 36.35 9.12
CA ASN A 284 -27.27 35.72 9.84
C ASN A 284 -26.55 36.73 10.72
N GLU A 285 -27.09 36.99 11.91
CA GLU A 285 -26.57 37.97 12.88
C GLU A 285 -25.11 37.66 13.29
N LYS A 286 -24.74 36.39 13.31
CA LYS A 286 -23.39 35.94 13.70
C LYS A 286 -22.35 36.38 12.66
N ILE A 287 -22.61 36.11 11.38
CA ILE A 287 -21.74 36.60 10.29
C ILE A 287 -21.70 38.12 10.26
N ALA A 288 -22.85 38.79 10.40
CA ALA A 288 -22.90 40.25 10.40
C ALA A 288 -22.03 40.84 11.52
N GLY A 289 -22.12 40.30 12.72
CA GLY A 289 -21.31 40.71 13.87
C GLY A 289 -19.82 40.47 13.66
N GLN A 290 -19.44 39.31 13.11
CA GLN A 290 -18.05 39.00 12.82
C GLN A 290 -17.47 39.86 11.70
N MET A 291 -18.25 40.18 10.65
CA MET A 291 -17.80 41.05 9.58
C MET A 291 -17.59 42.51 10.05
N LYS A 292 -18.46 43.02 10.91
CA LYS A 292 -18.29 44.33 11.56
C LYS A 292 -17.00 44.31 12.39
N LEU A 293 -16.80 43.29 13.22
CA LEU A 293 -15.59 43.15 14.04
C LEU A 293 -14.33 43.05 13.18
N LEU A 294 -14.40 42.33 12.06
CA LEU A 294 -13.27 42.21 11.12
C LEU A 294 -12.92 43.59 10.51
N SER A 295 -13.92 44.34 10.06
CA SER A 295 -13.72 45.70 9.53
C SER A 295 -13.01 46.59 10.54
N GLU A 296 -13.50 46.66 11.77
CA GLU A 296 -12.92 47.46 12.85
C GLU A 296 -11.45 47.07 13.15
N ARG A 297 -11.14 45.75 13.13
CA ARG A 297 -9.78 45.28 13.36
C ARG A 297 -8.85 45.54 12.19
N LEU A 298 -9.33 45.40 10.94
CA LEU A 298 -8.57 45.69 9.75
C LEU A 298 -8.24 47.19 9.62
N ASP A 299 -9.12 48.06 10.05
CA ASP A 299 -8.86 49.53 10.06
C ASP A 299 -7.74 49.89 11.03
N ARG A 300 -7.59 49.14 12.11
CA ARG A 300 -6.50 49.31 13.08
C ARG A 300 -5.24 48.55 12.72
N THR A 301 -5.26 47.73 11.63
CA THR A 301 -4.13 46.91 11.18
C THR A 301 -3.31 47.67 10.15
N GLY A 302 -2.06 47.98 10.48
CA GLY A 302 -1.09 48.49 9.53
C GLY A 302 -0.48 47.40 8.64
N GLY A 303 -0.04 47.78 7.44
CA GLY A 303 0.64 46.87 6.52
C GLY A 303 -0.28 46.06 5.60
N LYS A 304 0.19 44.92 5.10
CA LYS A 304 -0.55 44.08 4.14
C LYS A 304 -1.72 43.37 4.79
N LYS A 305 -2.96 43.65 4.35
CA LYS A 305 -4.20 43.02 4.82
C LYS A 305 -4.43 41.64 4.12
N VAL A 306 -3.42 40.78 4.10
CA VAL A 306 -3.48 39.41 3.57
C VAL A 306 -3.39 38.42 4.73
N TYR A 307 -4.21 37.38 4.75
CA TYR A 307 -4.36 36.43 5.85
C TYR A 307 -3.02 36.01 6.48
N GLY A 308 -2.00 35.68 5.67
CA GLY A 308 -0.68 35.26 6.15
C GLY A 308 0.00 36.27 7.09
N TYR A 309 -0.26 37.56 6.88
CA TYR A 309 0.35 38.68 7.62
C TYR A 309 -0.54 39.25 8.74
N LEU A 310 -1.77 38.77 8.87
CA LEU A 310 -2.68 39.20 9.93
C LEU A 310 -2.24 38.66 11.31
N LYS A 311 -2.54 39.43 12.36
CA LYS A 311 -2.35 39.03 13.74
C LYS A 311 -3.30 37.89 14.11
N ALA A 312 -2.98 37.09 15.14
CA ALA A 312 -3.74 35.93 15.55
C ALA A 312 -5.22 36.23 15.89
N ASP A 313 -5.48 37.37 16.52
CA ASP A 313 -6.81 37.79 16.88
C ASP A 313 -7.68 38.14 15.66
N VAL A 314 -7.09 38.74 14.61
CA VAL A 314 -7.76 39.04 13.33
C VAL A 314 -8.00 37.72 12.56
N LYS A 315 -7.01 36.82 12.54
CA LYS A 315 -7.14 35.50 11.94
C LYS A 315 -8.30 34.69 12.57
N ALA A 316 -8.47 34.77 13.88
CA ALA A 316 -9.57 34.11 14.57
C ALA A 316 -10.95 34.59 14.07
N VAL A 317 -11.12 35.88 13.84
CA VAL A 317 -12.37 36.45 13.27
C VAL A 317 -12.57 35.95 11.83
N VAL A 318 -11.53 35.99 11.01
CA VAL A 318 -11.60 35.46 9.63
C VAL A 318 -11.99 34.01 9.61
N ASN A 319 -11.37 33.18 10.47
CA ASN A 319 -11.71 31.77 10.58
C ASN A 319 -13.16 31.56 11.00
N GLY A 320 -13.66 32.34 11.96
CA GLY A 320 -15.07 32.29 12.38
C GLY A 320 -16.05 32.62 11.24
N ILE A 321 -15.72 33.59 10.38
CA ILE A 321 -16.52 33.88 9.18
C ILE A 321 -16.48 32.72 8.19
N VAL A 322 -15.30 32.12 7.97
CA VAL A 322 -15.16 30.95 7.09
C VAL A 322 -15.95 29.75 7.62
N ASP A 323 -15.91 29.51 8.91
CA ASP A 323 -16.66 28.41 9.56
C ASP A 323 -18.18 28.57 9.39
N GLU A 324 -18.68 29.81 9.52
CA GLU A 324 -20.10 30.11 9.29
C GLU A 324 -20.50 29.96 7.82
N LEU A 325 -19.65 30.48 6.89
CA LEU A 325 -19.87 30.30 5.44
C LEU A 325 -19.87 28.83 5.04
N ALA A 326 -19.02 28.02 5.66
CA ALA A 326 -18.98 26.59 5.42
C ALA A 326 -20.27 25.86 5.84
N GLY A 327 -21.07 26.47 6.71
CA GLY A 327 -22.41 25.98 7.08
C GLY A 327 -23.52 26.36 6.09
N GLU A 328 -23.31 27.36 5.22
CA GLU A 328 -24.27 27.75 4.18
C GLU A 328 -24.39 26.66 3.12
N GLU A 329 -25.60 26.17 2.83
CA GLU A 329 -25.81 24.97 2.02
C GLU A 329 -25.10 24.98 0.65
N PRO A 330 -25.07 26.07 -0.14
CA PRO A 330 -24.33 26.09 -1.40
C PRO A 330 -22.82 25.89 -1.23
N VAL A 331 -22.22 26.43 -0.17
CA VAL A 331 -20.79 26.29 0.16
C VAL A 331 -20.52 24.92 0.73
N ALA A 332 -21.37 24.45 1.65
CA ALA A 332 -21.29 23.13 2.25
C ALA A 332 -21.35 22.02 1.21
N ALA A 333 -22.20 22.11 0.19
CA ALA A 333 -22.29 21.15 -0.90
C ALA A 333 -20.97 21.07 -1.70
N CYS A 334 -20.38 22.20 -2.05
CA CYS A 334 -19.09 22.26 -2.74
C CYS A 334 -17.95 21.70 -1.88
N TYR A 335 -17.97 21.96 -0.57
CA TYR A 335 -16.98 21.44 0.38
C TYR A 335 -17.08 19.92 0.50
N ARG A 336 -18.30 19.35 0.61
CA ARG A 336 -18.51 17.89 0.62
C ARG A 336 -17.97 17.24 -0.64
N ALA A 337 -18.25 17.79 -1.82
CA ALA A 337 -17.75 17.27 -3.09
C ALA A 337 -16.21 17.28 -3.16
N TRP A 338 -15.57 18.37 -2.73
CA TRP A 338 -14.11 18.43 -2.65
C TRP A 338 -13.51 17.43 -1.66
N LEU A 339 -14.13 17.25 -0.49
CA LEU A 339 -13.70 16.30 0.53
C LEU A 339 -13.83 14.86 0.03
N GLU A 340 -14.89 14.55 -0.72
CA GLU A 340 -15.08 13.22 -1.32
C GLU A 340 -13.95 12.88 -2.29
N SER A 341 -13.55 13.81 -3.17
CA SER A 341 -12.40 13.60 -4.06
C SER A 341 -11.08 13.43 -3.30
N LYS A 342 -10.91 14.09 -2.16
CA LYS A 342 -9.76 13.89 -1.28
C LYS A 342 -9.76 12.48 -0.69
N ASN A 343 -10.92 11.99 -0.26
CA ASN A 343 -11.07 10.64 0.31
C ASN A 343 -10.92 9.55 -0.76
N GLU A 344 -11.31 9.82 -2.01
CA GLU A 344 -11.15 8.91 -3.13
C GLU A 344 -9.67 8.51 -3.32
N ILE A 345 -8.73 9.46 -3.21
CA ILE A 345 -7.29 9.20 -3.28
C ILE A 345 -6.85 8.18 -2.21
N LEU A 346 -7.37 8.31 -0.99
CA LEU A 346 -6.98 7.44 0.12
C LEU A 346 -7.43 5.98 -0.08
N ARG A 347 -8.50 5.74 -0.85
CA ARG A 347 -9.00 4.38 -1.16
C ARG A 347 -8.03 3.54 -1.99
N TYR A 348 -7.01 4.16 -2.61
CA TYR A 348 -6.03 3.40 -3.40
C TYR A 348 -4.99 2.68 -2.54
N TYR A 349 -4.68 3.20 -1.34
CA TYR A 349 -3.58 2.66 -0.53
C TYR A 349 -3.78 2.74 1.00
N LYS A 350 -4.99 3.14 1.47
CA LYS A 350 -5.34 3.14 2.90
C LYS A 350 -6.52 2.18 3.18
#